data_f91eb04bbbbc73e30ee936c471619ed8
#
_entry.id   f91eb04bbbbc73e30ee936c471619ed8
#
_cell.length_a   1.000
_cell.length_b   1.000
_cell.length_c   1.000
_cell.angle_alpha   90.00
_cell.angle_beta   90.00
_cell.angle_gamma   90.00
#
_symmetry.space_group_name_H-M   'P 1'
#
loop_
_entity.id
_entity.type
_entity.pdbx_description
1 polymer ?
#
loop_
_entity_poly.entity_id
_entity_poly.type
_entity_poly.pdbx_seq_one_letter_code
_entity_poly.pdbx_strand_id
1 'polypeptide(L)'
;NIPHYIVGTSWMNVMTGLSYRSSTLFSPAYIPFNEWGLVKSSWGDSAYFSPKVSDFLATTHFQYQPFDNWYLNFRYSYGLSSALFYSPDKEIWNQDLKGSGTSAAGSIGIRFIIDPGKTNRFTAGLDFRYSYTKIHTIDDPLDITPITRFDLSNYGVYFTLSAFYGGKKTTGDKAKKYYYRKDYIESLKTFNTFMAEYPSHSNRYRAERYIKDCEFKIPYKLMEDGIVLEKSGKTQKALETYQYALFRVKNDTTAYNLLS
;
A
#
# COMPACT_ATOMS: atom_id res chain seq x y z
N ASN A 1 -1.58 -3.49 -12.59
CA ASN A 1 -0.21 -3.74 -12.10
C ASN A 1 -0.02 -5.24 -11.94
N ILE A 2 0.99 -5.80 -12.58
CA ILE A 2 1.43 -7.18 -12.36
C ILE A 2 2.76 -7.05 -11.60
N PRO A 3 2.76 -7.19 -10.27
CA PRO A 3 3.97 -7.06 -9.48
C PRO A 3 4.84 -8.31 -9.63
N HIS A 4 6.13 -8.11 -9.78
CA HIS A 4 7.13 -9.17 -9.72
C HIS A 4 8.04 -8.92 -8.53
N TYR A 5 8.15 -9.89 -7.63
CA TYR A 5 9.04 -9.82 -6.48
C TYR A 5 10.49 -9.94 -6.92
N ILE A 6 11.34 -8.96 -6.55
CA ILE A 6 12.78 -9.03 -6.80
C ILE A 6 13.53 -9.39 -5.51
N VAL A 7 13.27 -8.67 -4.44
CA VAL A 7 13.88 -8.87 -3.13
C VAL A 7 12.84 -8.62 -2.05
N GLY A 8 12.75 -9.50 -1.07
CA GLY A 8 11.88 -9.32 0.07
C GLY A 8 12.55 -9.75 1.36
N THR A 9 12.49 -8.88 2.36
CA THR A 9 12.77 -9.18 3.75
C THR A 9 11.49 -9.05 4.55
N SER A 10 11.50 -9.42 5.83
CA SER A 10 10.32 -9.28 6.69
C SER A 10 9.83 -7.83 6.85
N TRP A 11 10.67 -6.84 6.59
CA TRP A 11 10.40 -5.42 6.82
C TRP A 11 10.54 -4.55 5.56
N MET A 12 11.09 -5.09 4.48
CA MET A 12 11.27 -4.37 3.21
C MET A 12 11.01 -5.30 2.02
N ASN A 13 10.22 -4.82 1.07
CA ASN A 13 9.95 -5.51 -0.18
C ASN A 13 10.21 -4.58 -1.35
N VAL A 14 10.83 -5.13 -2.40
CA VAL A 14 11.00 -4.46 -3.68
C VAL A 14 10.26 -5.27 -4.73
N MET A 15 9.37 -4.63 -5.44
CA MET A 15 8.56 -5.25 -6.49
C MET A 15 8.71 -4.44 -7.76
N THR A 16 8.75 -5.11 -8.90
CA THR A 16 8.63 -4.46 -10.20
C THR A 16 7.38 -4.93 -10.90
N GLY A 17 6.93 -4.17 -11.88
CA GLY A 17 5.75 -4.52 -12.63
C GLY A 17 5.51 -3.57 -13.79
N LEU A 18 4.45 -3.86 -14.53
CA LEU A 18 3.95 -3.01 -15.58
C LEU A 18 2.65 -2.37 -15.14
N SER A 19 2.43 -1.11 -15.49
CA SER A 19 1.19 -0.41 -15.23
C SER A 19 0.69 0.28 -16.49
N TYR A 20 -0.61 0.23 -16.66
CA TYR A 20 -1.33 1.00 -17.67
C TYR A 20 -2.18 2.05 -16.97
N ARG A 21 -2.14 3.26 -17.45
CA ARG A 21 -2.97 4.37 -16.99
C ARG A 21 -3.63 5.01 -18.20
N SER A 22 -4.91 5.30 -18.10
CA SER A 22 -5.64 6.09 -19.09
C SER A 22 -6.34 7.24 -18.38
N SER A 23 -6.19 8.44 -18.90
CA SER A 23 -6.78 9.66 -18.37
C SER A 23 -7.43 10.43 -19.50
N THR A 24 -8.69 10.80 -19.33
CA THR A 24 -9.37 11.72 -20.22
C THR A 24 -9.46 13.05 -19.51
N LEU A 25 -8.98 14.10 -20.15
CA LEU A 25 -9.08 15.43 -19.59
C LEU A 25 -10.42 16.03 -19.99
N PHE A 26 -11.26 16.25 -18.98
CA PHE A 26 -12.49 17.02 -19.13
C PHE A 26 -12.23 18.42 -18.59
N SER A 27 -12.42 19.42 -19.41
CA SER A 27 -12.57 20.77 -18.90
C SER A 27 -14.04 21.05 -18.66
N PRO A 28 -14.49 21.26 -17.42
CA PRO A 28 -15.87 21.66 -17.14
C PRO A 28 -16.17 23.10 -17.64
N ALA A 29 -15.15 23.93 -17.78
CA ALA A 29 -15.22 25.17 -18.55
C ALA A 29 -14.69 24.83 -19.94
N TYR A 30 -15.49 24.99 -20.93
CA TYR A 30 -15.08 24.87 -22.32
C TYR A 30 -13.93 25.85 -22.58
N ILE A 31 -12.68 25.35 -22.54
CA ILE A 31 -11.52 26.14 -22.87
C ILE A 31 -11.40 26.08 -24.36
N PRO A 32 -11.50 27.22 -25.05
CA PRO A 32 -11.30 27.31 -26.51
C PRO A 32 -9.94 26.73 -26.87
N PHE A 33 -9.86 26.01 -27.96
CA PHE A 33 -8.63 25.35 -28.39
C PHE A 33 -7.50 26.35 -28.67
N ASN A 34 -7.86 27.59 -29.08
CA ASN A 34 -6.93 28.69 -29.25
C ASN A 34 -6.25 29.12 -27.95
N GLU A 35 -6.92 29.04 -26.80
CA GLU A 35 -6.30 29.32 -25.50
C GLU A 35 -5.25 28.26 -25.11
N TRP A 36 -5.38 27.07 -25.64
CA TRP A 36 -4.35 26.03 -25.54
C TRP A 36 -3.27 26.22 -26.62
N GLY A 37 -3.41 27.22 -27.46
CA GLY A 37 -2.51 27.48 -28.57
C GLY A 37 -2.60 26.43 -29.69
N LEU A 38 -3.68 25.66 -29.75
CA LEU A 38 -3.85 24.52 -30.64
C LEU A 38 -4.73 24.85 -31.86
N VAL A 39 -5.18 26.08 -32.05
CA VAL A 39 -6.04 26.48 -33.20
C VAL A 39 -5.44 27.61 -33.97
N LYS A 40 -5.45 27.49 -35.29
CA LYS A 40 -5.23 28.62 -36.17
C LYS A 40 -6.45 29.56 -36.08
N SER A 41 -6.21 30.87 -35.96
CA SER A 41 -7.22 31.90 -35.80
C SER A 41 -8.30 31.95 -36.87
N SER A 42 -8.11 31.29 -38.00
CA SER A 42 -9.08 31.22 -39.11
C SER A 42 -10.26 30.27 -38.88
N TRP A 43 -10.31 29.53 -37.75
CA TRP A 43 -11.24 28.46 -37.54
C TRP A 43 -12.38 28.76 -36.53
N GLY A 44 -12.45 29.97 -36.05
CA GLY A 44 -13.50 30.42 -35.14
C GLY A 44 -13.33 29.97 -33.70
N ASP A 45 -14.02 30.64 -32.80
CA ASP A 45 -13.81 30.59 -31.35
C ASP A 45 -14.38 29.35 -30.63
N SER A 46 -14.84 28.33 -31.34
CA SER A 46 -15.64 27.27 -30.73
C SER A 46 -15.16 25.84 -30.93
N ALA A 47 -13.91 25.64 -31.33
CA ALA A 47 -13.37 24.30 -31.46
C ALA A 47 -12.69 23.83 -30.15
N TYR A 48 -13.14 22.71 -29.60
CA TYR A 48 -12.63 22.12 -28.35
C TYR A 48 -12.12 20.72 -28.61
N PHE A 49 -10.92 20.40 -28.12
CA PHE A 49 -10.39 19.06 -28.14
C PHE A 49 -10.41 18.45 -26.75
N SER A 50 -10.79 17.18 -26.67
CA SER A 50 -10.71 16.39 -25.43
C SER A 50 -9.53 15.43 -25.51
N PRO A 51 -8.37 15.74 -24.92
CA PRO A 51 -7.24 14.84 -24.96
C PRO A 51 -7.47 13.62 -24.06
N LYS A 52 -7.23 12.45 -24.61
CA LYS A 52 -7.13 11.19 -23.88
C LYS A 52 -5.67 10.78 -23.89
N VAL A 53 -5.08 10.70 -22.71
CA VAL A 53 -3.70 10.29 -22.53
C VAL A 53 -3.67 8.84 -22.00
N SER A 54 -2.88 8.00 -22.63
CA SER A 54 -2.66 6.61 -22.25
C SER A 54 -1.18 6.36 -22.03
N ASP A 55 -0.83 5.87 -20.84
CA ASP A 55 0.54 5.60 -20.43
C ASP A 55 0.75 4.10 -20.21
N PHE A 56 1.86 3.60 -20.72
CA PHE A 56 2.37 2.26 -20.45
C PHE A 56 3.70 2.36 -19.74
N LEU A 57 3.74 2.00 -18.45
CA LEU A 57 4.83 2.33 -17.55
C LEU A 57 5.45 1.07 -16.93
N ALA A 58 6.77 1.00 -16.91
CA ALA A 58 7.51 0.14 -15.99
C ALA A 58 7.48 0.77 -14.59
N THR A 59 7.18 -0.02 -13.58
CA THR A 59 6.96 0.45 -12.21
C THR A 59 7.86 -0.29 -11.25
N THR A 60 8.54 0.44 -10.38
CA THR A 60 9.23 -0.10 -9.20
C THR A 60 8.50 0.36 -7.95
N HIS A 61 8.26 -0.57 -7.05
CA HIS A 61 7.54 -0.35 -5.81
C HIS A 61 8.38 -0.81 -4.63
N PHE A 62 8.66 0.10 -3.72
CA PHE A 62 9.29 -0.15 -2.43
C PHE A 62 8.22 -0.14 -1.34
N GLN A 63 8.23 -1.18 -0.53
CA GLN A 63 7.38 -1.26 0.64
C GLN A 63 8.26 -1.43 1.86
N TYR A 64 8.19 -0.49 2.80
CA TYR A 64 8.85 -0.56 4.08
C TYR A 64 7.81 -0.79 5.17
N GLN A 65 7.88 -1.94 5.83
CA GLN A 65 6.91 -2.40 6.82
C GLN A 65 7.62 -2.74 8.14
N PRO A 66 7.93 -1.74 8.99
CA PRO A 66 8.58 -1.97 10.28
C PRO A 66 7.66 -2.65 11.30
N PHE A 67 6.34 -2.47 11.16
CA PHE A 67 5.32 -3.06 12.03
C PHE A 67 4.29 -3.83 11.22
N ASP A 68 3.56 -4.75 11.86
CA ASP A 68 2.56 -5.56 11.15
C ASP A 68 1.29 -4.80 10.77
N ASN A 69 1.01 -3.71 11.47
CA ASN A 69 -0.23 -2.94 11.31
C ASN A 69 -0.10 -1.73 10.38
N TRP A 70 1.10 -1.37 9.93
CA TRP A 70 1.25 -0.30 8.94
C TRP A 70 2.53 -0.44 8.12
N TYR A 71 2.54 0.17 6.94
CA TYR A 71 3.69 0.23 6.06
C TYR A 71 3.71 1.51 5.22
N LEU A 72 4.91 1.89 4.82
CA LEU A 72 5.16 2.96 3.87
C LEU A 72 5.32 2.36 2.47
N ASN A 73 4.74 3.05 1.49
CA ASN A 73 4.90 2.75 0.07
C ASN A 73 5.66 3.87 -0.59
N PHE A 74 6.59 3.50 -1.43
CA PHE A 74 7.20 4.37 -2.41
C PHE A 74 7.09 3.70 -3.77
N ARG A 75 6.55 4.41 -4.77
CA ARG A 75 6.43 3.90 -6.13
C ARG A 75 7.01 4.91 -7.10
N TYR A 76 7.77 4.40 -8.05
CA TYR A 76 8.26 5.14 -9.20
C TYR A 76 7.89 4.39 -10.47
N SER A 77 7.46 5.12 -11.49
CA SER A 77 7.05 4.57 -12.78
C SER A 77 7.58 5.45 -13.91
N TYR A 78 8.05 4.83 -14.97
CA TYR A 78 8.51 5.52 -16.17
C TYR A 78 8.16 4.70 -17.42
N GLY A 79 7.83 5.37 -18.52
CA GLY A 79 7.53 4.67 -19.77
C GLY A 79 6.99 5.55 -20.87
N LEU A 80 6.27 4.90 -21.77
CA LEU A 80 5.76 5.49 -22.99
C LEU A 80 4.35 6.03 -22.78
N SER A 81 4.04 7.12 -23.49
CA SER A 81 2.73 7.75 -23.50
C SER A 81 2.25 7.96 -24.91
N SER A 82 0.96 7.84 -25.09
CA SER A 82 0.25 8.27 -26.29
C SER A 82 -0.88 9.20 -25.91
N ALA A 83 -1.12 10.18 -26.74
CA ALA A 83 -2.26 11.08 -26.62
C ALA A 83 -3.13 10.98 -27.85
N LEU A 84 -4.43 11.03 -27.65
CA LEU A 84 -5.41 11.12 -28.71
C LEU A 84 -6.28 12.36 -28.44
N PHE A 85 -6.27 13.29 -29.36
CA PHE A 85 -7.05 14.50 -29.28
C PHE A 85 -8.26 14.31 -30.17
N TYR A 86 -9.41 14.06 -29.57
CA TYR A 86 -10.67 13.89 -30.28
C TYR A 86 -11.15 15.22 -30.84
N SER A 87 -11.41 15.25 -32.13
CA SER A 87 -12.08 16.38 -32.75
C SER A 87 -13.50 16.53 -32.20
N PRO A 88 -13.91 17.73 -31.80
CA PRO A 88 -15.26 17.99 -31.34
C PRO A 88 -16.29 17.99 -32.49
N ASP A 89 -15.84 18.28 -33.70
CA ASP A 89 -16.66 18.36 -34.89
C ASP A 89 -15.99 17.62 -36.05
N LYS A 90 -16.51 16.41 -36.35
CA LYS A 90 -15.99 15.56 -37.41
C LYS A 90 -16.38 16.01 -38.83
N GLU A 91 -17.35 16.91 -38.96
CA GLU A 91 -17.71 17.49 -40.25
C GLU A 91 -16.69 18.54 -40.67
N ILE A 92 -16.14 19.28 -39.71
CA ILE A 92 -15.14 20.33 -39.99
C ILE A 92 -13.73 19.72 -39.91
N TRP A 93 -13.49 18.79 -38.96
CA TRP A 93 -12.19 18.20 -38.66
C TRP A 93 -12.26 16.68 -38.82
N ASN A 94 -12.04 16.23 -40.02
CA ASN A 94 -12.18 14.81 -40.34
C ASN A 94 -11.12 13.90 -39.70
N GLN A 95 -10.29 14.43 -38.80
CA GLN A 95 -9.16 13.69 -38.26
C GLN A 95 -8.90 14.00 -36.79
N ASP A 96 -8.77 12.94 -35.98
CA ASP A 96 -8.26 13.00 -34.62
C ASP A 96 -6.72 13.14 -34.66
N LEU A 97 -6.16 14.04 -33.84
CA LEU A 97 -4.71 14.19 -33.75
C LEU A 97 -4.13 13.15 -32.81
N LYS A 98 -2.98 12.59 -33.16
CA LYS A 98 -2.28 11.59 -32.36
C LYS A 98 -0.96 12.17 -31.86
N GLY A 99 -0.61 11.82 -30.64
CA GLY A 99 0.67 12.23 -30.06
C GLY A 99 1.39 11.07 -29.43
N SER A 100 2.70 11.13 -29.39
CA SER A 100 3.56 10.17 -28.71
C SER A 100 4.57 10.88 -27.81
N GLY A 101 4.93 10.19 -26.73
CA GLY A 101 5.82 10.78 -25.74
C GLY A 101 6.22 9.84 -24.62
N THR A 102 6.58 10.43 -23.50
CA THR A 102 7.02 9.71 -22.29
C THR A 102 6.27 10.20 -21.06
N SER A 103 6.15 9.36 -20.06
CA SER A 103 5.57 9.69 -18.78
C SER A 103 6.41 9.17 -17.63
N ALA A 104 6.48 9.98 -16.58
CA ALA A 104 7.02 9.62 -15.27
C ALA A 104 5.96 9.81 -14.20
N ALA A 105 5.91 8.90 -13.22
CA ALA A 105 5.00 9.05 -12.09
C ALA A 105 5.68 8.57 -10.81
N GLY A 106 5.44 9.30 -9.73
CA GLY A 106 5.90 8.95 -8.40
C GLY A 106 4.75 8.96 -7.40
N SER A 107 4.83 8.12 -6.39
CA SER A 107 3.93 8.20 -5.25
C SER A 107 4.60 7.78 -3.97
N ILE A 108 4.21 8.43 -2.89
CA ILE A 108 4.56 8.05 -1.52
C ILE A 108 3.27 7.98 -0.72
N GLY A 109 3.17 6.97 0.14
CA GLY A 109 1.98 6.81 0.96
C GLY A 109 2.20 5.97 2.19
N ILE A 110 1.27 6.10 3.11
CA ILE A 110 1.18 5.30 4.32
C ILE A 110 -0.09 4.45 4.27
N ARG A 111 0.02 3.20 4.70
CA ARG A 111 -1.08 2.25 4.75
C ARG A 111 -1.19 1.59 6.10
N PHE A 112 -2.40 1.52 6.60
CA PHE A 112 -2.74 0.79 7.82
C PHE A 112 -3.42 -0.53 7.44
N ILE A 113 -2.99 -1.62 8.09
CA ILE A 113 -3.55 -2.95 7.92
C ILE A 113 -4.56 -3.17 9.04
N ILE A 114 -5.81 -3.37 8.65
CA ILE A 114 -6.88 -3.74 9.57
C ILE A 114 -6.80 -5.25 9.78
N ASP A 115 -6.78 -5.68 11.04
CA ASP A 115 -6.68 -7.08 11.44
C ASP A 115 -5.48 -7.84 10.82
N PRO A 116 -4.24 -7.43 11.09
CA PRO A 116 -3.05 -8.03 10.47
C PRO A 116 -2.87 -9.53 10.79
N GLY A 117 -3.55 -10.04 11.81
CA GLY A 117 -3.56 -11.47 12.17
C GLY A 117 -4.52 -12.34 11.34
N LYS A 118 -5.35 -11.75 10.48
CA LYS A 118 -6.30 -12.50 9.63
C LYS A 118 -5.70 -12.80 8.27
N THR A 119 -6.16 -13.91 7.65
CA THR A 119 -5.79 -14.28 6.28
C THR A 119 -6.33 -13.27 5.25
N ASN A 120 -7.59 -12.86 5.46
CA ASN A 120 -8.22 -11.80 4.67
C ASN A 120 -7.97 -10.49 5.41
N ARG A 121 -7.28 -9.58 4.77
CA ARG A 121 -6.85 -8.31 5.35
C ARG A 121 -7.32 -7.15 4.50
N PHE A 122 -7.74 -6.09 5.14
CA PHE A 122 -8.05 -4.82 4.51
C PHE A 122 -6.97 -3.81 4.87
N THR A 123 -6.64 -2.96 3.93
CA THR A 123 -5.77 -1.81 4.20
C THR A 123 -6.46 -0.52 3.82
N ALA A 124 -6.26 0.50 4.62
CA ALA A 124 -6.68 1.86 4.34
C ALA A 124 -5.44 2.76 4.40
N GLY A 125 -5.36 3.73 3.53
CA GLY A 125 -4.21 4.63 3.54
C GLY A 125 -4.36 5.85 2.65
N LEU A 126 -3.37 6.73 2.76
CA LEU A 126 -3.23 7.94 1.98
C LEU A 126 -1.98 7.86 1.13
N ASP A 127 -2.11 8.19 -0.14
CA ASP A 127 -1.01 8.30 -1.10
C ASP A 127 -0.97 9.73 -1.65
N PHE A 128 0.19 10.37 -1.59
CA PHE A 128 0.48 11.51 -2.43
C PHE A 128 1.06 11.00 -3.75
N ARG A 129 0.52 11.48 -4.86
CA ARG A 129 0.94 11.07 -6.20
C ARG A 129 1.25 12.30 -7.04
N TYR A 130 2.32 12.20 -7.80
CA TYR A 130 2.70 13.16 -8.82
C TYR A 130 2.95 12.40 -10.12
N SER A 131 2.52 12.96 -11.24
CA SER A 131 2.84 12.42 -12.56
C SER A 131 3.07 13.56 -13.55
N TYR A 132 4.02 13.34 -14.45
CA TYR A 132 4.36 14.22 -15.52
C TYR A 132 4.42 13.43 -16.81
N THR A 133 3.64 13.86 -17.79
CA THR A 133 3.59 13.27 -19.13
C THR A 133 3.97 14.33 -20.13
N LYS A 134 4.91 13.99 -21.00
CA LYS A 134 5.39 14.86 -22.07
C LYS A 134 5.13 14.18 -23.41
N ILE A 135 4.24 14.75 -24.19
CA ILE A 135 3.99 14.38 -25.57
C ILE A 135 4.96 15.18 -26.44
N HIS A 136 5.93 14.49 -27.01
CA HIS A 136 7.03 15.11 -27.75
C HIS A 136 6.64 15.49 -29.18
N THR A 137 5.77 14.69 -29.79
CA THR A 137 5.32 14.85 -31.17
C THR A 137 3.81 14.75 -31.23
N ILE A 138 3.22 15.60 -32.02
CA ILE A 138 1.81 15.53 -32.41
C ILE A 138 1.79 15.35 -33.94
N ASP A 139 1.18 14.26 -34.38
CA ASP A 139 0.98 13.96 -35.78
C ASP A 139 -0.24 14.73 -36.29
N ASP A 140 0.01 15.75 -37.08
CA ASP A 140 -0.98 16.65 -37.65
C ASP A 140 -0.75 16.76 -39.17
N PRO A 141 -1.18 15.77 -39.95
CA PRO A 141 -0.95 15.70 -41.37
C PRO A 141 -1.61 16.84 -42.17
N LEU A 142 -2.59 17.51 -41.58
CA LEU A 142 -3.30 18.64 -42.21
C LEU A 142 -2.74 19.99 -41.78
N ASP A 143 -1.69 20.00 -40.95
CA ASP A 143 -1.09 21.23 -40.39
C ASP A 143 -2.12 22.20 -39.77
N ILE A 144 -3.06 21.59 -39.01
CA ILE A 144 -4.18 22.31 -38.41
C ILE A 144 -3.72 23.05 -37.16
N THR A 145 -2.75 22.48 -36.40
CA THR A 145 -2.30 23.01 -35.13
C THR A 145 -0.86 23.57 -35.21
N PRO A 146 -0.58 24.70 -34.58
CA PRO A 146 0.80 25.19 -34.43
C PRO A 146 1.58 24.44 -33.34
N ILE A 147 0.94 23.53 -32.59
CA ILE A 147 1.54 22.86 -31.46
C ILE A 147 2.16 21.56 -31.89
N THR A 148 3.44 21.40 -31.56
CA THR A 148 4.21 20.18 -31.82
C THR A 148 4.40 19.33 -30.57
N ARG A 149 4.07 19.84 -29.38
CA ARG A 149 4.22 19.16 -28.08
C ARG A 149 3.13 19.55 -27.10
N PHE A 150 2.92 18.68 -26.13
CA PHE A 150 1.96 18.87 -25.06
C PHE A 150 2.50 18.28 -23.76
N ASP A 151 2.50 19.07 -22.69
CA ASP A 151 2.98 18.67 -21.37
C ASP A 151 1.81 18.65 -20.40
N LEU A 152 1.71 17.56 -19.64
CA LEU A 152 0.67 17.38 -18.61
C LEU A 152 1.30 17.02 -17.28
N SER A 153 1.05 17.81 -16.26
CA SER A 153 1.38 17.48 -14.88
C SER A 153 0.10 17.24 -14.07
N ASN A 154 0.13 16.25 -13.22
CA ASN A 154 -0.97 15.93 -12.32
C ASN A 154 -0.41 15.58 -10.94
N TYR A 155 -1.02 16.10 -9.89
CA TYR A 155 -0.70 15.78 -8.51
C TYR A 155 -1.98 15.69 -7.68
N GLY A 156 -1.92 14.92 -6.61
CA GLY A 156 -3.08 14.76 -5.74
C GLY A 156 -2.80 13.87 -4.54
N VAL A 157 -3.74 13.95 -3.60
CA VAL A 157 -3.82 13.06 -2.45
C VAL A 157 -4.96 12.08 -2.68
N TYR A 158 -4.66 10.80 -2.52
CA TYR A 158 -5.60 9.71 -2.79
C TYR A 158 -5.82 8.89 -1.53
N PHE A 159 -7.07 8.72 -1.16
CA PHE A 159 -7.46 7.71 -0.20
C PHE A 159 -7.52 6.36 -0.92
N THR A 160 -6.86 5.36 -0.36
CA THR A 160 -6.76 4.03 -0.97
C THR A 160 -7.26 2.96 -0.03
N LEU A 161 -8.18 2.16 -0.51
CA LEU A 161 -8.65 0.94 0.15
C LEU A 161 -8.17 -0.26 -0.66
N SER A 162 -7.68 -1.29 0.03
CA SER A 162 -7.27 -2.54 -0.62
C SER A 162 -7.71 -3.73 0.22
N ALA A 163 -8.08 -4.80 -0.46
CA ALA A 163 -8.40 -6.08 0.15
C ALA A 163 -7.39 -7.13 -0.32
N PHE A 164 -6.85 -7.90 0.61
CA PHE A 164 -5.95 -9.00 0.34
C PHE A 164 -6.62 -10.30 0.73
N TYR A 165 -6.71 -11.22 -0.20
CA TYR A 165 -7.33 -12.52 -0.02
C TYR A 165 -6.31 -13.63 -0.28
N GLY A 166 -6.40 -14.71 0.50
CA GLY A 166 -5.62 -15.91 0.29
C GLY A 166 -4.21 -15.84 0.88
N GLY A 167 -3.34 -16.68 0.38
CA GLY A 167 -2.05 -17.02 0.93
C GLY A 167 -2.12 -18.32 1.72
N LYS A 168 -1.08 -19.16 1.65
CA LYS A 168 -0.96 -20.35 2.51
C LYS A 168 -0.84 -19.87 3.95
N LYS A 169 -1.72 -20.34 4.81
CA LYS A 169 -1.60 -20.11 6.26
C LYS A 169 -0.37 -20.84 6.74
N THR A 170 0.57 -20.09 7.31
CA THR A 170 1.72 -20.65 8.00
C THR A 170 1.42 -20.80 9.49
N THR A 171 2.22 -21.60 10.19
CA THR A 171 2.19 -21.68 11.65
C THR A 171 2.38 -20.29 12.27
N GLY A 172 3.20 -19.40 11.64
CA GLY A 172 3.39 -18.01 12.04
C GLY A 172 2.12 -17.15 11.96
N ASP A 173 1.25 -17.36 10.95
CA ASP A 173 -0.04 -16.65 10.86
C ASP A 173 -1.01 -17.09 11.96
N LYS A 174 -0.97 -18.38 12.31
CA LYS A 174 -1.74 -18.93 13.44
C LYS A 174 -1.26 -18.33 14.76
N ALA A 175 0.05 -18.21 14.95
CA ALA A 175 0.64 -17.60 16.14
C ALA A 175 0.24 -16.12 16.29
N LYS A 176 0.28 -15.34 15.20
CA LYS A 176 -0.21 -13.96 15.20
C LYS A 176 -1.69 -13.85 15.59
N LYS A 177 -2.53 -14.77 15.14
CA LYS A 177 -3.94 -14.79 15.52
C LYS A 177 -4.12 -14.93 17.03
N TYR A 178 -3.34 -15.80 17.68
CA TYR A 178 -3.34 -15.94 19.15
C TYR A 178 -2.85 -14.64 19.80
N TYR A 179 -1.76 -14.04 19.31
CA TYR A 179 -1.23 -12.78 19.84
C TYR A 179 -2.27 -11.67 19.87
N TYR A 180 -2.98 -11.42 18.77
CA TYR A 180 -4.00 -10.37 18.68
C TYR A 180 -5.27 -10.69 19.49
N ARG A 181 -5.47 -11.94 19.89
CA ARG A 181 -6.49 -12.36 20.85
C ARG A 181 -6.06 -12.23 22.31
N LYS A 182 -4.84 -11.75 22.54
CA LYS A 182 -4.20 -11.69 23.86
C LYS A 182 -3.96 -13.07 24.51
N ASP A 183 -3.97 -14.12 23.72
CA ASP A 183 -3.60 -15.48 24.14
C ASP A 183 -2.09 -15.66 23.92
N TYR A 184 -1.31 -14.99 24.77
CA TYR A 184 0.13 -14.90 24.60
C TYR A 184 0.86 -16.24 24.84
N ILE A 185 0.30 -17.14 25.65
CA ILE A 185 0.88 -18.46 25.92
C ILE A 185 0.82 -19.32 24.66
N GLU A 186 -0.35 -19.46 24.04
CA GLU A 186 -0.49 -20.23 22.81
C GLU A 186 0.21 -19.55 21.64
N SER A 187 0.27 -18.22 21.64
CA SER A 187 1.05 -17.46 20.67
C SER A 187 2.54 -17.79 20.76
N LEU A 188 3.13 -17.71 21.94
CA LEU A 188 4.53 -18.05 22.20
C LEU A 188 4.87 -19.48 21.75
N LYS A 189 4.07 -20.45 22.15
CA LYS A 189 4.23 -21.86 21.77
C LYS A 189 4.20 -22.02 20.25
N THR A 190 3.23 -21.38 19.60
CA THR A 190 3.04 -21.52 18.15
C THR A 190 4.14 -20.78 17.37
N PHE A 191 4.68 -19.64 17.87
CA PHE A 191 5.83 -18.98 17.25
C PHE A 191 7.10 -19.82 17.40
N ASN A 192 7.33 -20.47 18.54
CA ASN A 192 8.47 -21.38 18.69
C ASN A 192 8.38 -22.56 17.71
N THR A 193 7.19 -23.13 17.51
CA THR A 193 6.96 -24.14 16.47
C THR A 193 7.28 -23.60 15.08
N PHE A 194 6.83 -22.39 14.74
CA PHE A 194 7.13 -21.74 13.47
C PHE A 194 8.63 -21.56 13.25
N MET A 195 9.36 -21.15 14.30
CA MET A 195 10.81 -20.96 14.25
C MET A 195 11.57 -22.27 13.99
N ALA A 196 11.07 -23.38 14.53
CA ALA A 196 11.62 -24.72 14.33
C ALA A 196 11.30 -25.25 12.92
N GLU A 197 10.06 -25.09 12.45
CA GLU A 197 9.61 -25.56 11.13
C GLU A 197 10.25 -24.77 9.96
N TYR A 198 10.50 -23.47 10.17
CA TYR A 198 10.95 -22.55 9.11
C TYR A 198 12.17 -21.72 9.53
N PRO A 199 13.35 -22.31 9.77
CA PRO A 199 14.52 -21.60 10.31
C PRO A 199 15.07 -20.49 9.41
N SER A 200 14.86 -20.59 8.10
CA SER A 200 15.32 -19.62 7.10
C SER A 200 14.22 -18.72 6.53
N HIS A 201 13.04 -18.69 7.17
CA HIS A 201 11.92 -17.91 6.65
C HIS A 201 12.16 -16.40 6.82
N SER A 202 11.75 -15.61 5.81
CA SER A 202 11.91 -14.13 5.81
C SER A 202 11.24 -13.43 7.00
N ASN A 203 10.20 -14.03 7.59
CA ASN A 203 9.49 -13.50 8.76
C ASN A 203 10.11 -13.93 10.11
N ARG A 204 11.24 -14.62 10.10
CA ARG A 204 11.90 -15.08 11.34
C ARG A 204 12.15 -13.94 12.33
N TYR A 205 12.73 -12.83 11.88
CA TYR A 205 13.00 -11.67 12.71
C TYR A 205 11.73 -11.10 13.39
N ARG A 206 10.61 -11.11 12.68
CA ARG A 206 9.32 -10.69 13.26
C ARG A 206 8.82 -11.69 14.29
N ALA A 207 8.96 -12.98 14.02
CA ALA A 207 8.58 -14.02 14.97
C ALA A 207 9.38 -13.91 16.28
N GLU A 208 10.69 -13.65 16.20
CA GLU A 208 11.56 -13.40 17.36
C GLU A 208 11.09 -12.19 18.20
N ARG A 209 10.66 -11.11 17.54
CA ARG A 209 10.07 -9.96 18.25
C ARG A 209 8.78 -10.32 18.97
N TYR A 210 7.87 -11.07 18.31
CA TYR A 210 6.65 -11.54 18.95
C TYR A 210 6.90 -12.48 20.11
N ILE A 211 7.90 -13.35 20.00
CA ILE A 211 8.32 -14.24 21.10
C ILE A 211 8.71 -13.40 22.32
N LYS A 212 9.62 -12.43 22.15
CA LYS A 212 10.06 -11.54 23.24
C LYS A 212 8.88 -10.74 23.83
N ASP A 213 8.00 -10.23 22.98
CA ASP A 213 6.85 -9.48 23.44
C ASP A 213 5.81 -10.34 24.15
N CYS A 214 5.62 -11.61 23.73
CA CYS A 214 4.80 -12.58 24.46
C CYS A 214 5.39 -12.90 25.83
N GLU A 215 6.70 -13.17 25.89
CA GLU A 215 7.41 -13.43 27.16
C GLU A 215 7.21 -12.29 28.15
N PHE A 216 7.33 -11.04 27.68
CA PHE A 216 7.08 -9.85 28.49
C PHE A 216 5.61 -9.72 28.94
N LYS A 217 4.64 -9.99 28.05
CA LYS A 217 3.20 -9.78 28.31
C LYS A 217 2.53 -10.91 29.11
N ILE A 218 3.03 -12.12 29.07
CA ILE A 218 2.43 -13.29 29.75
C ILE A 218 2.21 -13.05 31.24
N PRO A 219 3.19 -12.58 32.04
CA PRO A 219 3.00 -12.36 33.47
C PRO A 219 1.88 -11.36 33.75
N TYR A 220 1.83 -10.24 33.03
CA TYR A 220 0.80 -9.23 33.24
C TYR A 220 -0.60 -9.74 32.87
N LYS A 221 -0.69 -10.55 31.80
CA LYS A 221 -1.95 -11.18 31.39
C LYS A 221 -2.43 -12.19 32.42
N LEU A 222 -1.54 -13.00 32.98
CA LEU A 222 -1.85 -13.95 34.05
C LEU A 222 -2.34 -13.23 35.30
N MET A 223 -1.74 -12.05 35.63
CA MET A 223 -2.19 -11.23 36.73
C MET A 223 -3.61 -10.68 36.51
N GLU A 224 -3.91 -10.16 35.31
CA GLU A 224 -5.28 -9.74 34.95
C GLU A 224 -6.29 -10.91 35.09
N ASP A 225 -5.92 -12.08 34.61
CA ASP A 225 -6.77 -13.27 34.67
C ASP A 225 -6.96 -13.74 36.11
N GLY A 226 -5.93 -13.66 36.95
CA GLY A 226 -6.00 -13.91 38.39
C GLY A 226 -7.00 -13.00 39.09
N ILE A 227 -6.94 -11.69 38.82
CA ILE A 227 -7.90 -10.70 39.37
C ILE A 227 -9.35 -11.03 38.95
N VAL A 228 -9.57 -11.46 37.72
CA VAL A 228 -10.90 -11.85 37.24
C VAL A 228 -11.39 -13.11 37.96
N LEU A 229 -10.52 -14.10 38.18
CA LEU A 229 -10.82 -15.31 38.92
C LEU A 229 -11.16 -15.01 40.39
N GLU A 230 -10.39 -14.15 41.04
CA GLU A 230 -10.61 -13.71 42.41
C GLU A 230 -11.98 -13.02 42.56
N LYS A 231 -12.29 -12.07 41.69
CA LYS A 231 -13.61 -11.39 41.68
C LYS A 231 -14.78 -12.35 41.43
N SER A 232 -14.53 -13.47 40.76
CA SER A 232 -15.54 -14.51 40.53
C SER A 232 -15.65 -15.54 41.65
N GLY A 233 -14.94 -15.35 42.78
CA GLY A 233 -14.95 -16.24 43.94
C GLY A 233 -14.10 -17.52 43.77
N LYS A 234 -13.31 -17.63 42.69
CA LYS A 234 -12.45 -18.79 42.41
C LYS A 234 -11.04 -18.59 42.98
N THR A 235 -10.97 -18.35 44.29
CA THR A 235 -9.75 -17.90 45.01
C THR A 235 -8.58 -18.88 44.83
N GLN A 236 -8.81 -20.19 44.89
CA GLN A 236 -7.74 -21.17 44.72
C GLN A 236 -7.11 -21.09 43.30
N LYS A 237 -7.93 -20.97 42.27
CA LYS A 237 -7.43 -20.82 40.89
C LYS A 237 -6.73 -19.48 40.66
N ALA A 238 -7.21 -18.42 41.31
CA ALA A 238 -6.54 -17.14 41.28
C ALA A 238 -5.14 -17.23 41.87
N LEU A 239 -4.98 -17.86 43.04
CA LEU A 239 -3.69 -18.07 43.69
C LEU A 239 -2.72 -18.85 42.79
N GLU A 240 -3.16 -19.95 42.20
CA GLU A 240 -2.34 -20.72 41.25
C GLU A 240 -1.90 -19.90 40.06
N THR A 241 -2.78 -19.03 39.53
CA THR A 241 -2.49 -18.14 38.39
C THR A 241 -1.47 -17.07 38.79
N TYR A 242 -1.58 -16.49 39.97
CA TYR A 242 -0.59 -15.53 40.49
C TYR A 242 0.77 -16.18 40.73
N GLN A 243 0.81 -17.37 41.32
CA GLN A 243 2.06 -18.12 41.51
C GLN A 243 2.74 -18.44 40.17
N TYR A 244 1.97 -18.78 39.14
CA TYR A 244 2.48 -19.02 37.81
C TYR A 244 3.02 -17.70 37.16
N ALA A 245 2.35 -16.57 37.36
CA ALA A 245 2.83 -15.29 36.90
C ALA A 245 4.19 -14.92 37.57
N LEU A 246 4.29 -15.08 38.87
CA LEU A 246 5.54 -14.86 39.63
C LEU A 246 6.68 -15.77 39.17
N PHE A 247 6.40 -17.05 38.93
CA PHE A 247 7.40 -17.98 38.40
C PHE A 247 7.97 -17.53 37.06
N ARG A 248 7.12 -16.93 36.19
CA ARG A 248 7.53 -16.42 34.87
C ARG A 248 8.44 -15.20 34.91
N VAL A 249 8.36 -14.38 35.96
CA VAL A 249 9.16 -13.14 36.11
C VAL A 249 10.33 -13.30 37.08
N LYS A 250 10.62 -14.50 37.55
CA LYS A 250 11.64 -14.77 38.58
C LYS A 250 13.02 -14.13 38.29
N ASN A 251 13.35 -13.93 37.01
CA ASN A 251 14.61 -13.34 36.58
C ASN A 251 14.51 -11.83 36.25
N ASP A 252 13.31 -11.23 36.34
CA ASP A 252 13.08 -9.81 36.11
C ASP A 252 12.72 -9.13 37.43
N THR A 253 13.70 -8.50 38.07
CA THR A 253 13.55 -7.87 39.38
C THR A 253 12.45 -6.80 39.40
N THR A 254 12.31 -6.03 38.32
CA THR A 254 11.30 -4.97 38.24
C THR A 254 9.89 -5.56 38.14
N ALA A 255 9.68 -6.52 37.24
CA ALA A 255 8.41 -7.18 37.08
C ALA A 255 8.06 -8.05 38.31
N TYR A 256 9.05 -8.68 38.96
CA TYR A 256 8.86 -9.44 40.18
C TYR A 256 8.34 -8.56 41.31
N ASN A 257 8.96 -7.38 41.54
CA ASN A 257 8.54 -6.43 42.58
C ASN A 257 7.16 -5.80 42.33
N LEU A 258 6.71 -5.74 41.07
CA LEU A 258 5.37 -5.25 40.73
C LEU A 258 4.29 -6.31 40.93
N LEU A 259 4.66 -7.61 40.95
CA LEU A 259 3.73 -8.74 40.97
C LEU A 259 3.72 -9.43 42.35
N SER A 260 4.70 -9.17 43.21
CA SER A 260 4.77 -9.68 44.59
C SER A 260 4.01 -8.78 45.58
#